data_d73b5ec93ac16b092f3f4dee41cb70db
#
_entry.id   d73b5ec93ac16b092f3f4dee41cb70db
#
_cell.length_a   1.000
_cell.length_b   1.000
_cell.length_c   1.000
_cell.angle_alpha   90.00
_cell.angle_beta   90.00
_cell.angle_gamma   90.00
#
_symmetry.space_group_name_H-M   'P 1'
#
loop_
_entity.id
_entity.type
_entity.pdbx_description
1 polymer ?
#
loop_
_entity_poly.entity_id
_entity_poly.type
_entity_poly.pdbx_seq_one_letter_code
_entity_poly.pdbx_strand_id
1 'polypeptide(L)'
;FLLWNNPFLVGYAGFLLSFLAVMGIGIVAPVFEGDQRQEKWKNKVSGNLAIQLATLPILAYFYYEVPLYAMILNLLLLPSVGVLLSVGLIGGMVGLLSEHISKILLKLCSVFFFGYEKSCKFFLSLPGAVQIIGQPSKKGVICYYVILAVVCAGAAGWNRLEQRKEDIEGETGNQRGKTTWILLGSVVLMISLVLCSGEKQQFQVQVLDVGQGDGIFIQSGEGTNFFVDGGSTDVKQVGTYRILPSLKAMGIKKIDVWFISHCDEDHMNGCLEILESGYPVEMLVFSAYMTEDKNYQELAGAAKKQGCEIRYLKEGEQIKTDTLQFTQCAKKSMAK
;
A
#
# COMPACT_ATOMS: atom_id res chain seq x y z
N PHE A 1 6.47 26.75 -11.16
CA PHE A 1 6.68 27.65 -10.00
C PHE A 1 7.03 26.87 -8.74
N LEU A 2 6.23 25.86 -8.31
CA LEU A 2 6.49 25.05 -7.10
C LEU A 2 7.85 24.36 -7.13
N LEU A 3 8.19 23.68 -8.23
CA LEU A 3 9.46 22.99 -8.40
C LEU A 3 10.66 23.93 -8.52
N TRP A 4 10.44 25.16 -8.99
CA TRP A 4 11.47 26.18 -9.01
C TRP A 4 11.88 26.61 -7.61
N ASN A 5 10.90 26.75 -6.71
CA ASN A 5 11.14 27.11 -5.32
C ASN A 5 11.70 25.94 -4.49
N ASN A 6 11.26 24.71 -4.76
CA ASN A 6 11.71 23.52 -4.04
C ASN A 6 11.75 22.30 -4.98
N PRO A 7 12.91 22.01 -5.61
CA PRO A 7 13.03 20.86 -6.52
C PRO A 7 12.90 19.51 -5.82
N PHE A 8 13.09 19.43 -4.50
CA PHE A 8 12.94 18.21 -3.74
C PHE A 8 11.49 17.71 -3.63
N LEU A 9 10.50 18.54 -3.99
CA LEU A 9 9.10 18.13 -4.03
C LEU A 9 8.86 16.90 -4.92
N VAL A 10 9.68 16.67 -5.95
CA VAL A 10 9.62 15.47 -6.80
C VAL A 10 9.90 14.18 -6.00
N GLY A 11 10.58 14.28 -4.86
CA GLY A 11 10.79 13.14 -3.95
C GLY A 11 9.60 12.81 -3.03
N TYR A 12 8.56 13.63 -3.00
CA TYR A 12 7.42 13.44 -2.12
C TYR A 12 6.25 12.75 -2.82
N ALA A 13 5.79 11.62 -2.28
CA ALA A 13 4.67 10.85 -2.81
C ALA A 13 3.40 11.69 -3.00
N GLY A 14 3.04 12.51 -2.01
CA GLY A 14 1.84 13.36 -2.06
C GLY A 14 1.86 14.37 -3.20
N PHE A 15 3.01 14.98 -3.49
CA PHE A 15 3.18 15.89 -4.62
C PHE A 15 2.98 15.13 -5.94
N LEU A 16 3.68 14.03 -6.13
CA LEU A 16 3.60 13.24 -7.37
C LEU A 16 2.20 12.69 -7.60
N LEU A 17 1.56 12.11 -6.58
CA LEU A 17 0.21 11.57 -6.68
C LEU A 17 -0.82 12.64 -7.05
N SER A 18 -0.72 13.86 -6.47
CA SER A 18 -1.62 14.95 -6.79
C SER A 18 -1.48 15.43 -8.25
N PHE A 19 -0.25 15.61 -8.73
CA PHE A 19 0.01 16.02 -10.11
C PHE A 19 -0.39 14.94 -11.11
N LEU A 20 -0.08 13.67 -10.83
CA LEU A 20 -0.44 12.56 -11.69
C LEU A 20 -1.95 12.32 -11.73
N ALA A 21 -2.68 12.57 -10.65
CA ALA A 21 -4.13 12.52 -10.67
C ALA A 21 -4.73 13.56 -11.63
N VAL A 22 -4.21 14.80 -11.61
CA VAL A 22 -4.62 15.85 -12.56
C VAL A 22 -4.24 15.49 -13.99
N MET A 23 -3.03 14.98 -14.21
CA MET A 23 -2.59 14.49 -15.54
C MET A 23 -3.45 13.31 -16.01
N GLY A 24 -3.83 12.41 -15.11
CA GLY A 24 -4.74 11.30 -15.39
C GLY A 24 -6.07 11.80 -15.96
N ILE A 25 -6.67 12.79 -15.33
CA ILE A 25 -7.92 13.40 -15.81
C ILE A 25 -7.70 14.15 -17.13
N GLY A 26 -6.62 14.93 -17.26
CA GLY A 26 -6.41 15.79 -18.42
C GLY A 26 -5.89 15.08 -19.67
N ILE A 27 -5.11 14.00 -19.52
CA ILE A 27 -4.41 13.33 -20.62
C ILE A 27 -4.96 11.91 -20.86
N VAL A 28 -5.17 11.16 -19.78
CA VAL A 28 -5.54 9.74 -19.88
C VAL A 28 -7.05 9.57 -20.02
N ALA A 29 -7.88 10.30 -19.25
CA ALA A 29 -9.33 10.17 -19.30
C ALA A 29 -9.94 10.43 -20.68
N PRO A 30 -9.50 11.46 -21.45
CA PRO A 30 -10.05 11.72 -22.79
C PRO A 30 -9.85 10.57 -23.79
N VAL A 31 -8.88 9.69 -23.55
CA VAL A 31 -8.65 8.50 -24.38
C VAL A 31 -9.79 7.48 -24.23
N PHE A 32 -10.41 7.44 -23.04
CA PHE A 32 -11.51 6.52 -22.72
C PHE A 32 -12.89 7.15 -22.91
N GLU A 33 -12.98 8.46 -23.06
CA GLU A 33 -14.23 9.18 -23.24
C GLU A 33 -14.69 9.04 -24.71
N GLY A 34 -15.87 8.39 -24.88
CA GLY A 34 -16.60 8.40 -26.13
C GLY A 34 -17.38 9.71 -26.33
N ASP A 35 -18.33 9.75 -27.28
CA ASP A 35 -19.15 10.92 -27.57
C ASP A 35 -19.84 11.43 -26.29
N GLN A 36 -19.54 12.70 -25.93
CA GLN A 36 -19.90 13.35 -24.64
C GLN A 36 -21.40 13.41 -24.36
N ARG A 37 -22.26 13.10 -25.34
CA ARG A 37 -23.71 13.29 -25.21
C ARG A 37 -24.47 12.15 -24.56
N GLN A 38 -23.93 10.94 -24.48
CA GLN A 38 -24.77 9.79 -24.15
C GLN A 38 -24.61 9.18 -22.75
N GLU A 39 -23.47 9.29 -22.04
CA GLU A 39 -23.35 8.56 -20.77
C GLU A 39 -22.46 9.22 -19.70
N LYS A 40 -23.04 10.10 -18.88
CA LYS A 40 -22.40 10.71 -17.69
C LYS A 40 -21.77 9.68 -16.73
N TRP A 41 -22.24 8.45 -16.74
CA TRP A 41 -21.75 7.34 -15.92
C TRP A 41 -20.42 6.78 -16.45
N LYS A 42 -20.32 6.56 -17.74
CA LYS A 42 -19.09 6.07 -18.37
C LYS A 42 -17.93 7.04 -18.14
N ASN A 43 -18.21 8.33 -18.26
CA ASN A 43 -17.19 9.37 -18.05
C ASN A 43 -16.70 9.41 -16.58
N LYS A 44 -17.53 9.08 -15.58
CA LYS A 44 -17.09 8.98 -14.18
C LYS A 44 -16.19 7.75 -13.95
N VAL A 45 -16.53 6.63 -14.56
CA VAL A 45 -15.72 5.39 -14.47
C VAL A 45 -14.40 5.56 -15.19
N SER A 46 -14.41 6.14 -16.40
CA SER A 46 -13.19 6.39 -17.19
C SER A 46 -12.25 7.37 -16.49
N GLY A 47 -12.77 8.45 -15.90
CA GLY A 47 -11.97 9.39 -15.13
C GLY A 47 -11.30 8.74 -13.90
N ASN A 48 -12.05 7.91 -13.16
CA ASN A 48 -11.50 7.19 -12.00
C ASN A 48 -10.42 6.18 -12.43
N LEU A 49 -10.66 5.42 -13.50
CA LEU A 49 -9.68 4.50 -14.08
C LEU A 49 -8.42 5.23 -14.54
N ALA A 50 -8.57 6.37 -15.20
CA ALA A 50 -7.45 7.19 -15.68
C ALA A 50 -6.58 7.71 -14.53
N ILE A 51 -7.20 8.16 -13.43
CA ILE A 51 -6.47 8.56 -12.21
C ILE A 51 -5.70 7.37 -11.67
N GLN A 52 -6.33 6.20 -11.55
CA GLN A 52 -5.66 5.00 -11.04
C GLN A 52 -4.48 4.59 -11.92
N LEU A 53 -4.64 4.54 -13.23
CA LEU A 53 -3.55 4.22 -14.15
C LEU A 53 -2.39 5.21 -14.03
N ALA A 54 -2.68 6.50 -13.89
CA ALA A 54 -1.64 7.52 -13.74
C ALA A 54 -0.92 7.43 -12.38
N THR A 55 -1.62 7.10 -11.30
CA THR A 55 -1.05 7.14 -9.93
C THR A 55 -0.48 5.80 -9.45
N LEU A 56 -0.91 4.68 -10.03
CA LEU A 56 -0.57 3.33 -9.58
C LEU A 56 0.94 3.06 -9.45
N PRO A 57 1.81 3.44 -10.43
CA PRO A 57 3.25 3.14 -10.30
C PRO A 57 3.92 3.89 -9.17
N ILE A 58 3.48 5.13 -8.91
CA ILE A 58 4.00 5.95 -7.81
C ILE A 58 3.49 5.41 -6.47
N LEU A 59 2.22 5.01 -6.40
CA LEU A 59 1.67 4.37 -5.22
C LEU A 59 2.45 3.08 -4.89
N ALA A 60 2.68 2.23 -5.89
CA ALA A 60 3.47 1.02 -5.77
C ALA A 60 4.93 1.29 -5.33
N TYR A 61 5.54 2.36 -5.87
CA TYR A 61 6.93 2.71 -5.57
C TYR A 61 7.15 3.23 -4.14
N PHE A 62 6.19 4.00 -3.59
CA PHE A 62 6.32 4.61 -2.26
C PHE A 62 5.66 3.80 -1.15
N TYR A 63 4.60 3.05 -1.45
CA TYR A 63 3.84 2.30 -0.44
C TYR A 63 4.00 0.80 -0.58
N TYR A 64 4.61 0.31 -1.69
CA TYR A 64 4.94 -1.10 -1.92
C TYR A 64 3.74 -2.05 -1.99
N GLU A 65 2.54 -1.47 -2.05
CA GLU A 65 1.28 -2.21 -2.07
C GLU A 65 0.26 -1.56 -3.00
N VAL A 66 -0.69 -2.37 -3.46
CA VAL A 66 -1.78 -1.94 -4.34
C VAL A 66 -3.12 -2.33 -3.72
N PRO A 67 -3.99 -1.34 -3.42
CA PRO A 67 -5.34 -1.61 -2.93
C PRO A 67 -6.27 -1.97 -4.11
N LEU A 68 -6.67 -3.25 -4.23
CA LEU A 68 -7.46 -3.73 -5.37
C LEU A 68 -8.86 -3.11 -5.45
N TYR A 69 -9.48 -2.83 -4.30
CA TYR A 69 -10.84 -2.28 -4.25
C TYR A 69 -10.89 -0.75 -4.26
N ALA A 70 -9.74 -0.06 -4.37
CA ALA A 70 -9.68 1.40 -4.35
C ALA A 70 -10.53 2.04 -5.46
N MET A 71 -10.61 1.42 -6.63
CA MET A 71 -11.43 1.93 -7.73
C MET A 71 -12.91 1.97 -7.36
N ILE A 72 -13.43 0.91 -6.76
CA ILE A 72 -14.84 0.82 -6.33
C ILE A 72 -15.09 1.81 -5.19
N LEU A 73 -14.17 1.84 -4.21
CA LEU A 73 -14.27 2.73 -3.06
C LEU A 73 -14.26 4.20 -3.49
N ASN A 74 -13.37 4.59 -4.40
CA ASN A 74 -13.30 5.94 -4.95
C ASN A 74 -14.59 6.32 -5.70
N LEU A 75 -15.14 5.40 -6.51
CA LEU A 75 -16.39 5.64 -7.21
C LEU A 75 -17.58 5.88 -6.25
N LEU A 76 -17.55 5.21 -5.09
CA LEU A 76 -18.56 5.37 -4.03
C LEU A 76 -18.38 6.68 -3.24
N LEU A 77 -17.14 7.01 -2.85
CA LEU A 77 -16.86 8.11 -1.91
C LEU A 77 -16.66 9.46 -2.61
N LEU A 78 -15.98 9.51 -3.77
CA LEU A 78 -15.65 10.78 -4.44
C LEU A 78 -16.85 11.71 -4.69
N PRO A 79 -18.06 11.24 -5.08
CA PRO A 79 -19.19 12.14 -5.27
C PRO A 79 -19.61 12.91 -4.01
N SER A 80 -19.37 12.34 -2.84
CA SER A 80 -19.74 12.96 -1.56
C SER A 80 -18.66 13.91 -1.00
N VAL A 81 -17.41 13.83 -1.51
CA VAL A 81 -16.29 14.69 -1.05
C VAL A 81 -16.59 16.17 -1.31
N GLY A 82 -17.18 16.51 -2.46
CA GLY A 82 -17.55 17.88 -2.79
C GLY A 82 -18.55 18.47 -1.79
N VAL A 83 -19.56 17.66 -1.41
CA VAL A 83 -20.55 18.05 -0.39
C VAL A 83 -19.88 18.24 0.97
N LEU A 84 -19.03 17.29 1.36
CA LEU A 84 -18.28 17.32 2.62
C LEU A 84 -17.41 18.59 2.73
N LEU A 85 -16.65 18.90 1.67
CA LEU A 85 -15.81 20.09 1.62
C LEU A 85 -16.65 21.38 1.71
N SER A 86 -17.77 21.46 0.96
CA SER A 86 -18.65 22.62 0.98
C SER A 86 -19.26 22.83 2.38
N VAL A 87 -19.79 21.76 2.99
CA VAL A 87 -20.38 21.84 4.33
C VAL A 87 -19.32 22.17 5.38
N GLY A 88 -18.13 21.60 5.29
CA GLY A 88 -17.01 21.89 6.19
C GLY A 88 -16.55 23.34 6.09
N LEU A 89 -16.41 23.88 4.87
CA LEU A 89 -16.00 25.25 4.63
C LEU A 89 -17.05 26.26 5.14
N ILE A 90 -18.31 26.02 4.79
CA ILE A 90 -19.45 26.85 5.26
C ILE A 90 -19.55 26.76 6.79
N GLY A 91 -19.44 25.56 7.36
CA GLY A 91 -19.47 25.34 8.80
C GLY A 91 -18.36 26.10 9.53
N GLY A 92 -17.14 26.09 8.98
CA GLY A 92 -16.02 26.88 9.49
C GLY A 92 -16.27 28.39 9.43
N MET A 93 -16.77 28.92 8.30
CA MET A 93 -17.10 30.35 8.14
C MET A 93 -18.24 30.76 9.07
N VAL A 94 -19.31 29.99 9.15
CA VAL A 94 -20.44 30.24 10.05
C VAL A 94 -20.01 30.21 11.52
N GLY A 95 -18.98 29.44 11.86
CA GLY A 95 -18.40 29.39 13.19
C GLY A 95 -17.88 30.73 13.72
N LEU A 96 -17.50 31.64 12.82
CA LEU A 96 -17.12 33.02 13.17
C LEU A 96 -18.30 33.88 13.62
N LEU A 97 -19.53 33.49 13.23
CA LEU A 97 -20.77 34.24 13.53
C LEU A 97 -21.63 33.54 14.59
N SER A 98 -21.73 32.19 14.54
CA SER A 98 -22.57 31.40 15.42
C SER A 98 -21.98 30.02 15.66
N GLU A 99 -21.52 29.76 16.88
CA GLU A 99 -20.98 28.46 17.30
C GLU A 99 -22.03 27.34 17.21
N HIS A 100 -23.32 27.62 17.54
CA HIS A 100 -24.37 26.61 17.53
C HIS A 100 -24.64 26.07 16.12
N ILE A 101 -24.77 26.95 15.13
CA ILE A 101 -25.04 26.56 13.74
C ILE A 101 -23.83 25.83 13.16
N SER A 102 -22.60 26.31 13.44
CA SER A 102 -21.36 25.65 13.03
C SER A 102 -21.27 24.22 13.56
N LYS A 103 -21.57 24.00 14.85
CA LYS A 103 -21.57 22.65 15.43
C LYS A 103 -22.53 21.70 14.72
N ILE A 104 -23.71 22.16 14.29
CA ILE A 104 -24.66 21.33 13.56
C ILE A 104 -24.10 20.94 12.18
N LEU A 105 -23.54 21.91 11.43
CA LEU A 105 -22.93 21.66 10.13
C LEU A 105 -21.72 20.73 10.23
N LEU A 106 -20.84 20.96 11.19
CA LEU A 106 -19.67 20.11 11.39
C LEU A 106 -20.03 18.70 11.88
N LYS A 107 -21.13 18.55 12.64
CA LYS A 107 -21.66 17.23 13.02
C LYS A 107 -22.14 16.44 11.79
N LEU A 108 -22.66 17.11 10.77
CA LEU A 108 -22.98 16.44 9.49
C LEU A 108 -21.71 15.88 8.82
N CYS A 109 -20.58 16.62 8.85
CA CYS A 109 -19.30 16.11 8.36
C CYS A 109 -18.86 14.84 9.11
N SER A 110 -19.10 14.76 10.42
CA SER A 110 -18.77 13.56 11.20
C SER A 110 -19.53 12.31 10.74
N VAL A 111 -20.77 12.46 10.26
CA VAL A 111 -21.56 11.36 9.69
C VAL A 111 -20.91 10.83 8.40
N PHE A 112 -20.45 11.75 7.53
CA PHE A 112 -19.72 11.34 6.32
C PHE A 112 -18.41 10.61 6.66
N PHE A 113 -17.62 11.13 7.62
CA PHE A 113 -16.38 10.47 8.05
C PHE A 113 -16.64 9.09 8.64
N PHE A 114 -17.70 8.94 9.45
CA PHE A 114 -18.09 7.64 9.96
C PHE A 114 -18.47 6.66 8.82
N GLY A 115 -19.22 7.15 7.81
CA GLY A 115 -19.56 6.38 6.62
C GLY A 115 -18.31 5.95 5.84
N TYR A 116 -17.33 6.86 5.66
CA TYR A 116 -16.06 6.57 4.99
C TYR A 116 -15.25 5.51 5.77
N GLU A 117 -15.12 5.67 7.08
CA GLU A 117 -14.40 4.71 7.93
C GLU A 117 -15.03 3.30 7.85
N LYS A 118 -16.34 3.21 7.93
CA LYS A 118 -17.07 1.93 7.80
C LYS A 118 -16.87 1.31 6.42
N SER A 119 -16.97 2.11 5.36
CA SER A 119 -16.73 1.65 3.99
C SER A 119 -15.30 1.15 3.81
N CYS A 120 -14.31 1.91 4.27
CA CYS A 120 -12.89 1.50 4.20
C CYS A 120 -12.66 0.19 4.97
N LYS A 121 -13.17 0.07 6.21
CA LYS A 121 -13.04 -1.16 7.01
C LYS A 121 -13.69 -2.36 6.32
N PHE A 122 -14.87 -2.16 5.72
CA PHE A 122 -15.54 -3.21 4.96
C PHE A 122 -14.70 -3.68 3.77
N PHE A 123 -14.20 -2.77 2.93
CA PHE A 123 -13.37 -3.13 1.78
C PHE A 123 -12.02 -3.74 2.19
N LEU A 124 -11.44 -3.29 3.30
CA LEU A 124 -10.21 -3.89 3.86
C LEU A 124 -10.43 -5.31 4.41
N SER A 125 -11.64 -5.66 4.84
CA SER A 125 -11.95 -7.01 5.30
C SER A 125 -12.15 -8.02 4.18
N LEU A 126 -12.24 -7.57 2.92
CA LEU A 126 -12.41 -8.46 1.77
C LEU A 126 -11.09 -9.18 1.43
N PRO A 127 -11.15 -10.43 0.95
CA PRO A 127 -9.95 -11.18 0.60
C PRO A 127 -9.17 -10.46 -0.50
N GLY A 128 -7.86 -10.35 -0.32
CA GLY A 128 -6.98 -9.70 -1.29
C GLY A 128 -7.14 -8.17 -1.38
N ALA A 129 -7.71 -7.52 -0.37
CA ALA A 129 -7.95 -6.07 -0.36
C ALA A 129 -6.70 -5.24 -0.67
N VAL A 130 -5.58 -5.66 -0.13
CA VAL A 130 -4.27 -5.03 -0.35
C VAL A 130 -3.28 -6.09 -0.80
N GLN A 131 -2.60 -5.83 -1.92
CA GLN A 131 -1.56 -6.72 -2.44
C GLN A 131 -0.19 -6.09 -2.24
N ILE A 132 0.65 -6.72 -1.43
CA ILE A 132 2.06 -6.36 -1.29
C ILE A 132 2.79 -6.85 -2.55
N ILE A 133 3.42 -5.92 -3.26
CA ILE A 133 4.09 -6.18 -4.55
C ILE A 133 5.60 -5.94 -4.49
N GLY A 134 6.10 -5.38 -3.38
CA GLY A 134 7.48 -4.92 -3.28
C GLY A 134 7.70 -3.56 -3.95
N GLN A 135 8.93 -3.07 -3.85
CA GLN A 135 9.33 -1.82 -4.50
C GLN A 135 9.67 -2.07 -5.97
N PRO A 136 8.88 -1.55 -6.93
CA PRO A 136 9.24 -1.67 -8.34
C PRO A 136 10.53 -0.90 -8.63
N SER A 137 11.31 -1.39 -9.59
CA SER A 137 12.52 -0.72 -10.00
C SER A 137 12.23 0.65 -10.63
N LYS A 138 13.10 1.64 -10.41
CA LYS A 138 12.97 2.98 -11.03
C LYS A 138 12.87 2.89 -12.56
N LYS A 139 13.61 1.95 -13.18
CA LYS A 139 13.55 1.71 -14.62
C LYS A 139 12.18 1.18 -15.05
N GLY A 140 11.57 0.29 -14.26
CA GLY A 140 10.22 -0.23 -14.50
C GLY A 140 9.15 0.86 -14.44
N VAL A 141 9.23 1.75 -13.44
CA VAL A 141 8.31 2.89 -13.32
C VAL A 141 8.44 3.84 -14.51
N ILE A 142 9.66 4.17 -14.94
CA ILE A 142 9.89 5.03 -16.11
C ILE A 142 9.35 4.36 -17.38
N CYS A 143 9.65 3.07 -17.57
CA CYS A 143 9.17 2.29 -18.71
C CYS A 143 7.63 2.30 -18.78
N TYR A 144 6.96 2.10 -17.63
CA TYR A 144 5.51 2.18 -17.55
C TYR A 144 4.96 3.53 -18.06
N TYR A 145 5.52 4.67 -17.60
CA TYR A 145 5.05 5.99 -18.04
C TYR A 145 5.33 6.26 -19.51
N VAL A 146 6.47 5.80 -20.04
CA VAL A 146 6.77 5.90 -21.48
C VAL A 146 5.72 5.14 -22.30
N ILE A 147 5.40 3.90 -21.91
CA ILE A 147 4.41 3.08 -22.61
C ILE A 147 3.01 3.71 -22.46
N LEU A 148 2.63 4.17 -21.27
CA LEU A 148 1.35 4.87 -21.06
C LEU A 148 1.24 6.10 -21.97
N ALA A 149 2.29 6.89 -22.09
CA ALA A 149 2.32 8.07 -22.97
C ALA A 149 2.19 7.68 -24.46
N VAL A 150 2.88 6.64 -24.90
CA VAL A 150 2.77 6.12 -26.29
C VAL A 150 1.37 5.62 -26.58
N VAL A 151 0.77 4.86 -25.64
CA VAL A 151 -0.61 4.36 -25.76
C VAL A 151 -1.60 5.53 -25.85
N CYS A 152 -1.48 6.52 -24.98
CA CYS A 152 -2.36 7.70 -25.00
C CYS A 152 -2.19 8.51 -26.30
N ALA A 153 -0.96 8.72 -26.78
CA ALA A 153 -0.70 9.42 -28.04
C ALA A 153 -1.25 8.66 -29.25
N GLY A 154 -1.06 7.34 -29.28
CA GLY A 154 -1.59 6.46 -30.34
C GLY A 154 -3.12 6.47 -30.40
N ALA A 155 -3.76 6.37 -29.23
CA ALA A 155 -5.21 6.43 -29.11
C ALA A 155 -5.78 7.79 -29.51
N ALA A 156 -5.14 8.88 -29.10
CA ALA A 156 -5.54 10.24 -29.50
C ALA A 156 -5.41 10.44 -31.01
N GLY A 157 -4.32 9.91 -31.61
CA GLY A 157 -4.13 9.93 -33.07
C GLY A 157 -5.20 9.14 -33.81
N TRP A 158 -5.51 7.93 -33.32
CA TRP A 158 -6.55 7.08 -33.89
C TRP A 158 -7.95 7.73 -33.84
N ASN A 159 -8.32 8.27 -32.68
CA ASN A 159 -9.60 8.96 -32.51
C ASN A 159 -9.73 10.17 -33.45
N ARG A 160 -8.65 10.91 -33.71
CA ARG A 160 -8.65 12.02 -34.69
C ARG A 160 -8.83 11.55 -36.11
N LEU A 161 -8.25 10.39 -36.47
CA LEU A 161 -8.41 9.82 -37.84
C LEU A 161 -9.83 9.30 -38.07
N GLU A 162 -10.42 8.65 -37.04
CA GLU A 162 -11.82 8.21 -37.13
C GLU A 162 -12.79 9.40 -37.24
N GLN A 163 -12.61 10.44 -36.44
CA GLN A 163 -13.42 11.67 -36.57
C GLN A 163 -13.39 12.26 -37.96
N ARG A 164 -12.20 12.31 -38.60
CA ARG A 164 -12.08 12.77 -39.99
C ARG A 164 -12.80 11.88 -40.99
N LYS A 165 -12.82 10.56 -40.78
CA LYS A 165 -13.58 9.64 -41.64
C LYS A 165 -15.08 9.79 -41.48
N GLU A 166 -15.58 9.91 -40.23
CA GLU A 166 -16.99 10.18 -39.95
C GLU A 166 -17.47 11.47 -40.60
N ASP A 167 -16.66 12.54 -40.58
CA ASP A 167 -16.97 13.83 -41.21
C ASP A 167 -17.02 13.73 -42.73
N ILE A 168 -16.32 12.78 -43.38
CA ILE A 168 -16.23 12.63 -44.82
C ILE A 168 -17.27 11.60 -45.35
N GLU A 169 -17.48 10.49 -44.64
CA GLU A 169 -18.24 9.32 -45.11
C GLU A 169 -19.65 9.22 -44.54
N GLY A 170 -19.96 10.02 -43.50
CA GLY A 170 -21.30 10.05 -42.87
C GLY A 170 -21.71 8.75 -42.13
N GLU A 171 -20.79 7.81 -41.98
CA GLU A 171 -21.03 6.56 -41.25
C GLU A 171 -20.69 6.68 -39.75
N THR A 172 -21.67 6.36 -38.92
CA THR A 172 -21.47 6.29 -37.47
C THR A 172 -20.71 5.01 -37.10
N GLY A 173 -19.40 5.10 -36.99
CA GLY A 173 -18.55 3.94 -36.70
C GLY A 173 -18.61 3.46 -35.26
N ASN A 174 -19.11 2.25 -35.05
CA ASN A 174 -19.07 1.50 -33.79
C ASN A 174 -17.64 0.98 -33.41
N GLN A 175 -16.60 1.56 -33.99
CA GLN A 175 -15.21 1.08 -33.78
C GLN A 175 -14.51 1.69 -32.56
N ARG A 176 -14.94 2.88 -32.08
CA ARG A 176 -14.36 3.54 -30.90
C ARG A 176 -14.32 2.61 -29.68
N GLY A 177 -15.39 1.82 -29.48
CA GLY A 177 -15.45 0.87 -28.36
C GLY A 177 -14.38 -0.23 -28.43
N LYS A 178 -14.06 -0.76 -29.60
CA LYS A 178 -13.09 -1.85 -29.77
C LYS A 178 -11.67 -1.40 -29.47
N THR A 179 -11.30 -0.21 -29.94
CA THR A 179 -9.95 0.36 -29.71
C THR A 179 -9.72 0.63 -28.23
N THR A 180 -10.72 1.15 -27.52
CA THR A 180 -10.65 1.40 -26.07
C THR A 180 -10.42 0.09 -25.29
N TRP A 181 -11.09 -1.00 -25.64
CA TRP A 181 -10.91 -2.29 -24.98
C TRP A 181 -9.53 -2.91 -25.23
N ILE A 182 -8.99 -2.76 -26.44
CA ILE A 182 -7.63 -3.22 -26.78
C ILE A 182 -6.60 -2.44 -25.95
N LEU A 183 -6.79 -1.12 -25.83
CA LEU A 183 -5.93 -0.27 -25.02
C LEU A 183 -6.01 -0.61 -23.54
N LEU A 184 -7.21 -0.82 -22.98
CA LEU A 184 -7.40 -1.31 -21.62
C LEU A 184 -6.70 -2.65 -21.39
N GLY A 185 -6.87 -3.60 -22.31
CA GLY A 185 -6.21 -4.90 -22.24
C GLY A 185 -4.68 -4.79 -22.27
N SER A 186 -4.12 -3.93 -23.10
CA SER A 186 -2.66 -3.70 -23.18
C SER A 186 -2.11 -3.04 -21.91
N VAL A 187 -2.84 -2.10 -21.32
CA VAL A 187 -2.45 -1.45 -20.07
C VAL A 187 -2.55 -2.43 -18.89
N VAL A 188 -3.59 -3.24 -18.81
CA VAL A 188 -3.73 -4.30 -17.80
C VAL A 188 -2.60 -5.33 -17.93
N LEU A 189 -2.29 -5.75 -19.16
CA LEU A 189 -1.17 -6.65 -19.41
C LEU A 189 0.16 -6.04 -18.98
N MET A 190 0.38 -4.76 -19.25
CA MET A 190 1.58 -4.03 -18.89
C MET A 190 1.72 -3.89 -17.37
N ILE A 191 0.63 -3.55 -16.68
CA ILE A 191 0.60 -3.53 -15.21
C ILE A 191 0.97 -4.91 -14.66
N SER A 192 0.38 -5.96 -15.21
CA SER A 192 0.66 -7.33 -14.79
C SER A 192 2.14 -7.70 -14.98
N LEU A 193 2.76 -7.32 -16.11
CA LEU A 193 4.18 -7.57 -16.38
C LEU A 193 5.11 -6.79 -15.43
N VAL A 194 4.79 -5.53 -15.12
CA VAL A 194 5.57 -4.72 -14.17
C VAL A 194 5.42 -5.24 -12.74
N LEU A 195 4.22 -5.68 -12.36
CA LEU A 195 3.93 -6.21 -11.02
C LEU A 195 4.44 -7.65 -10.84
N CYS A 196 4.55 -8.43 -11.92
CA CYS A 196 5.05 -9.81 -11.88
C CYS A 196 6.57 -9.92 -11.98
N SER A 197 7.29 -8.83 -12.21
CA SER A 197 8.77 -8.82 -12.19
C SER A 197 9.32 -8.86 -10.76
N GLY A 198 8.77 -9.75 -9.92
CA GLY A 198 9.29 -10.01 -8.59
C GLY A 198 10.72 -10.52 -8.64
N GLU A 199 11.56 -10.03 -7.74
CA GLU A 199 12.92 -10.58 -7.59
C GLU A 199 12.86 -12.08 -7.27
N LYS A 200 13.79 -12.84 -7.82
CA LYS A 200 13.92 -14.25 -7.50
C LYS A 200 14.24 -14.38 -6.01
N GLN A 201 13.52 -15.29 -5.34
CA GLN A 201 13.85 -15.67 -3.97
C GLN A 201 15.31 -16.11 -3.91
N GLN A 202 16.09 -15.40 -3.10
CA GLN A 202 17.50 -15.68 -2.89
C GLN A 202 17.76 -15.63 -1.39
N PHE A 203 18.76 -16.39 -0.95
CA PHE A 203 19.23 -16.26 0.42
C PHE A 203 19.70 -14.82 0.66
N GLN A 204 19.11 -14.18 1.65
CA GLN A 204 19.50 -12.83 2.06
C GLN A 204 19.38 -12.64 3.58
N VAL A 205 20.26 -11.83 4.11
CA VAL A 205 20.22 -11.34 5.49
C VAL A 205 20.26 -9.83 5.45
N GLN A 206 19.31 -9.19 6.11
CA GLN A 206 19.24 -7.73 6.22
C GLN A 206 19.15 -7.32 7.67
N VAL A 207 20.05 -6.45 8.10
CA VAL A 207 19.96 -5.76 9.40
C VAL A 207 19.24 -4.44 9.15
N LEU A 208 18.10 -4.27 9.81
CA LEU A 208 17.28 -3.08 9.65
C LEU A 208 17.76 -1.95 10.57
N ASP A 209 17.68 -0.72 10.07
CA ASP A 209 17.90 0.48 10.89
C ASP A 209 16.66 0.70 11.78
N VAL A 210 16.66 0.06 12.93
CA VAL A 210 15.62 0.20 13.94
C VAL A 210 15.94 1.27 14.99
N GLY A 211 17.14 1.89 14.92
CA GLY A 211 17.67 2.79 15.92
C GLY A 211 18.37 2.01 17.05
N GLN A 212 18.17 2.40 18.30
CA GLN A 212 18.76 1.67 19.44
C GLN A 212 17.93 0.43 19.75
N GLY A 213 18.36 -0.71 19.15
CA GLY A 213 17.69 -2.00 19.24
C GLY A 213 18.20 -2.94 18.15
N ASP A 214 17.62 -4.12 18.06
CA ASP A 214 17.97 -5.14 17.08
C ASP A 214 16.80 -5.47 16.18
N GLY A 215 17.08 -5.70 14.89
CA GLY A 215 16.09 -6.11 13.92
C GLY A 215 16.76 -6.77 12.71
N ILE A 216 16.68 -8.10 12.61
CA ILE A 216 17.36 -8.86 11.57
C ILE A 216 16.33 -9.67 10.78
N PHE A 217 16.21 -9.37 9.49
CA PHE A 217 15.43 -10.16 8.55
C PHE A 217 16.31 -11.17 7.84
N ILE A 218 15.85 -12.41 7.74
CA ILE A 218 16.56 -13.50 7.05
C ILE A 218 15.55 -14.20 6.12
N GLN A 219 15.88 -14.31 4.84
CA GLN A 219 15.11 -15.12 3.90
C GLN A 219 15.97 -16.30 3.45
N SER A 220 15.42 -17.51 3.54
CA SER A 220 16.07 -18.71 3.01
C SER A 220 16.03 -18.74 1.49
N GLY A 221 16.89 -19.53 0.86
CA GLY A 221 16.85 -19.76 -0.59
C GLY A 221 15.56 -20.38 -1.11
N GLU A 222 14.73 -20.93 -0.22
CA GLU A 222 13.43 -21.54 -0.51
C GLU A 222 12.27 -20.55 -0.31
N GLY A 223 12.58 -19.32 0.20
CA GLY A 223 11.59 -18.27 0.41
C GLY A 223 10.94 -18.26 1.80
N THR A 224 11.44 -19.04 2.76
CA THR A 224 11.00 -18.96 4.16
C THR A 224 11.57 -17.68 4.79
N ASN A 225 10.71 -16.92 5.46
CA ASN A 225 11.02 -15.61 6.02
C ASN A 225 11.14 -15.69 7.54
N PHE A 226 12.31 -15.35 8.04
CA PHE A 226 12.61 -15.29 9.45
C PHE A 226 12.85 -13.84 9.88
N PHE A 227 12.47 -13.52 11.09
CA PHE A 227 12.81 -12.25 11.71
C PHE A 227 13.36 -12.50 13.12
N VAL A 228 14.36 -11.75 13.51
CA VAL A 228 14.97 -11.84 14.84
C VAL A 228 14.86 -10.50 15.51
N ASP A 229 14.24 -10.47 16.69
CA ASP A 229 13.94 -9.29 17.48
C ASP A 229 13.10 -8.24 16.72
N GLY A 230 13.34 -6.96 16.81
CA GLY A 230 12.59 -5.94 16.10
C GLY A 230 12.05 -4.89 17.05
N GLY A 231 12.89 -4.38 17.93
CA GLY A 231 12.52 -3.33 18.87
C GLY A 231 13.37 -2.09 18.74
N SER A 232 13.01 -1.06 19.49
CA SER A 232 13.78 0.18 19.62
C SER A 232 13.38 0.95 20.87
N THR A 233 14.39 1.56 21.53
CA THR A 233 14.15 2.47 22.67
C THR A 233 14.08 3.94 22.26
N ASP A 234 14.63 4.32 21.09
CA ASP A 234 14.70 5.71 20.62
C ASP A 234 13.74 6.01 19.45
N VAL A 235 13.35 5.00 18.65
CA VAL A 235 12.42 5.15 17.55
C VAL A 235 11.00 4.75 17.97
N LYS A 236 10.10 5.74 18.05
CA LYS A 236 8.69 5.47 18.31
C LYS A 236 8.02 4.76 17.13
N GLN A 237 7.19 3.77 17.43
CA GLN A 237 6.45 2.99 16.44
C GLN A 237 7.38 2.38 15.37
N VAL A 238 8.46 1.77 15.84
CA VAL A 238 9.50 1.16 14.99
C VAL A 238 8.94 0.08 14.07
N GLY A 239 7.99 -0.73 14.53
CA GLY A 239 7.28 -1.72 13.74
C GLY A 239 6.55 -1.08 12.58
N THR A 240 5.77 -0.03 12.86
CA THR A 240 4.93 0.67 11.88
C THR A 240 5.74 1.46 10.85
N TYR A 241 6.79 2.19 11.29
CA TYR A 241 7.49 3.14 10.40
C TYR A 241 8.84 2.66 9.88
N ARG A 242 9.39 1.58 10.40
CA ARG A 242 10.69 1.02 9.96
C ARG A 242 10.54 -0.42 9.46
N ILE A 243 10.04 -1.33 10.30
CA ILE A 243 9.99 -2.75 9.97
C ILE A 243 8.97 -3.05 8.89
N LEU A 244 7.71 -2.64 9.07
CA LEU A 244 6.64 -2.93 8.11
C LEU A 244 6.90 -2.37 6.70
N PRO A 245 7.34 -1.10 6.53
CA PRO A 245 7.71 -0.58 5.23
C PRO A 245 8.88 -1.34 4.60
N SER A 246 9.88 -1.76 5.40
CA SER A 246 11.02 -2.54 4.89
C SER A 246 10.58 -3.90 4.38
N LEU A 247 9.74 -4.63 5.12
CA LEU A 247 9.18 -5.91 4.70
C LEU A 247 8.35 -5.76 3.42
N LYS A 248 7.48 -4.74 3.37
CA LYS A 248 6.67 -4.45 2.18
C LYS A 248 7.54 -4.09 0.98
N ALA A 249 8.60 -3.29 1.17
CA ALA A 249 9.53 -2.92 0.09
C ALA A 249 10.24 -4.14 -0.52
N MET A 250 10.58 -5.12 0.31
CA MET A 250 11.14 -6.41 -0.12
C MET A 250 10.09 -7.35 -0.73
N GLY A 251 8.81 -6.97 -0.75
CA GLY A 251 7.73 -7.83 -1.25
C GLY A 251 7.37 -8.98 -0.32
N ILE A 252 7.80 -8.94 0.93
CA ILE A 252 7.51 -9.97 1.93
C ILE A 252 6.05 -9.82 2.35
N LYS A 253 5.28 -10.90 2.24
CA LYS A 253 3.84 -10.90 2.51
C LYS A 253 3.50 -11.45 3.88
N LYS A 254 4.41 -12.23 4.47
CA LYS A 254 4.28 -12.85 5.79
C LYS A 254 5.66 -13.13 6.38
N ILE A 255 5.74 -13.24 7.69
CA ILE A 255 6.88 -13.81 8.41
C ILE A 255 6.49 -15.23 8.86
N ASP A 256 7.28 -16.22 8.46
CA ASP A 256 7.03 -17.61 8.82
C ASP A 256 7.45 -17.87 10.26
N VAL A 257 8.60 -17.33 10.70
CA VAL A 257 9.09 -17.49 12.07
C VAL A 257 9.71 -16.20 12.57
N TRP A 258 9.24 -15.73 13.71
CA TRP A 258 9.78 -14.57 14.40
C TRP A 258 10.41 -14.97 15.71
N PHE A 259 11.70 -14.81 15.84
CA PHE A 259 12.46 -15.12 17.06
C PHE A 259 12.54 -13.89 17.96
N ILE A 260 12.24 -14.05 19.25
CA ILE A 260 12.42 -13.03 20.27
C ILE A 260 13.51 -13.51 21.23
N SER A 261 14.64 -12.80 21.26
CA SER A 261 15.78 -13.15 22.10
C SER A 261 15.51 -12.89 23.58
N HIS A 262 14.83 -11.77 23.90
CA HIS A 262 14.33 -11.39 25.22
C HIS A 262 13.23 -10.32 25.10
N CYS A 263 12.49 -10.07 26.18
CA CYS A 263 11.30 -9.24 26.15
C CYS A 263 11.55 -7.79 26.60
N ASP A 264 12.73 -7.23 26.37
CA ASP A 264 13.00 -5.82 26.58
C ASP A 264 12.44 -5.00 25.38
N GLU A 265 12.09 -3.73 25.58
CA GLU A 265 11.43 -2.90 24.56
C GLU A 265 12.23 -2.79 23.27
N ASP A 266 13.56 -2.73 23.37
CA ASP A 266 14.48 -2.63 22.22
C ASP A 266 14.59 -3.92 21.39
N HIS A 267 13.89 -5.00 21.80
CA HIS A 267 13.84 -6.26 21.05
C HIS A 267 12.43 -6.66 20.63
N MET A 268 11.37 -6.20 21.32
CA MET A 268 10.03 -6.75 21.09
C MET A 268 8.96 -5.75 20.66
N ASN A 269 9.11 -4.44 20.94
CA ASN A 269 8.01 -3.49 20.71
C ASN A 269 7.58 -3.39 19.26
N GLY A 270 8.51 -3.49 18.31
CA GLY A 270 8.19 -3.52 16.89
C GLY A 270 7.45 -4.80 16.46
N CYS A 271 7.80 -5.95 17.05
CA CYS A 271 7.04 -7.19 16.82
C CYS A 271 5.60 -7.06 17.32
N LEU A 272 5.39 -6.46 18.48
CA LEU A 272 4.05 -6.19 19.03
C LEU A 272 3.23 -5.32 18.08
N GLU A 273 3.80 -4.21 17.57
CA GLU A 273 3.15 -3.33 16.60
C GLU A 273 2.80 -4.05 15.28
N ILE A 274 3.67 -4.92 14.79
CA ILE A 274 3.43 -5.72 13.60
C ILE A 274 2.25 -6.67 13.80
N LEU A 275 2.19 -7.36 14.93
CA LEU A 275 1.04 -8.21 15.28
C LEU A 275 -0.25 -7.40 15.39
N GLU A 276 -0.23 -6.25 16.07
CA GLU A 276 -1.40 -5.38 16.21
C GLU A 276 -1.87 -4.79 14.88
N SER A 277 -0.96 -4.58 13.93
CA SER A 277 -1.30 -4.14 12.57
C SER A 277 -2.05 -5.18 11.75
N GLY A 278 -2.08 -6.44 12.18
CA GLY A 278 -2.65 -7.56 11.44
C GLY A 278 -1.75 -8.08 10.31
N TYR A 279 -0.46 -7.67 10.26
CA TYR A 279 0.48 -8.24 9.31
C TYR A 279 0.76 -9.71 9.64
N PRO A 280 0.72 -10.64 8.65
CA PRO A 280 0.76 -12.07 8.92
C PRO A 280 2.10 -12.52 9.53
N VAL A 281 2.03 -13.10 10.73
CA VAL A 281 3.12 -13.80 11.41
C VAL A 281 2.62 -15.18 11.78
N GLU A 282 3.26 -16.24 11.25
CA GLU A 282 2.79 -17.61 11.48
C GLU A 282 3.20 -18.14 12.85
N MET A 283 4.47 -17.94 13.24
CA MET A 283 5.03 -18.48 14.47
C MET A 283 5.90 -17.45 15.20
N LEU A 284 5.67 -17.30 16.51
CA LEU A 284 6.60 -16.64 17.44
C LEU A 284 7.39 -17.67 18.21
N VAL A 285 8.69 -17.45 18.31
CA VAL A 285 9.61 -18.35 19.02
C VAL A 285 10.28 -17.61 20.15
N PHE A 286 10.14 -18.14 21.34
CA PHE A 286 10.72 -17.62 22.58
C PHE A 286 11.71 -18.62 23.19
N SER A 287 12.64 -18.13 23.97
CA SER A 287 13.37 -18.97 24.93
C SER A 287 12.44 -19.47 26.02
N ALA A 288 12.57 -20.73 26.44
CA ALA A 288 11.74 -21.34 27.46
C ALA A 288 11.79 -20.65 28.84
N TYR A 289 12.72 -19.71 29.03
CA TYR A 289 12.94 -19.01 30.32
C TYR A 289 12.22 -17.66 30.42
N MET A 290 11.40 -17.28 29.42
CA MET A 290 10.80 -15.92 29.33
C MET A 290 9.37 -15.81 29.87
N THR A 291 8.76 -16.89 30.33
CA THR A 291 7.31 -16.97 30.62
C THR A 291 6.83 -16.12 31.79
N GLU A 292 7.73 -15.62 32.66
CA GLU A 292 7.41 -14.82 33.85
C GLU A 292 7.43 -13.30 33.61
N ASP A 293 7.87 -12.87 32.42
CA ASP A 293 8.00 -11.45 32.10
C ASP A 293 6.63 -10.85 31.72
N LYS A 294 6.36 -9.61 32.22
CA LYS A 294 5.12 -8.89 31.91
C LYS A 294 5.01 -8.56 30.40
N ASN A 295 6.10 -8.14 29.80
CA ASN A 295 6.14 -7.78 28.38
C ASN A 295 5.91 -9.02 27.49
N TYR A 296 6.41 -10.19 27.95
CA TYR A 296 6.10 -11.46 27.30
C TYR A 296 4.58 -11.73 27.26
N GLN A 297 3.86 -11.47 28.37
CA GLN A 297 2.41 -11.72 28.40
C GLN A 297 1.64 -10.85 27.41
N GLU A 298 2.07 -9.60 27.24
CA GLU A 298 1.48 -8.68 26.25
C GLU A 298 1.69 -9.18 24.82
N LEU A 299 2.93 -9.52 24.47
CA LEU A 299 3.29 -10.03 23.13
C LEU A 299 2.60 -11.37 22.83
N ALA A 300 2.58 -12.29 23.79
CA ALA A 300 1.89 -13.57 23.66
C ALA A 300 0.35 -13.39 23.54
N GLY A 301 -0.21 -12.39 24.20
CA GLY A 301 -1.61 -12.01 24.10
C GLY A 301 -1.95 -11.48 22.70
N ALA A 302 -1.11 -10.64 22.12
CA ALA A 302 -1.26 -10.14 20.75
C ALA A 302 -1.14 -11.26 19.71
N ALA A 303 -0.15 -12.15 19.87
CA ALA A 303 0.05 -13.30 19.01
C ALA A 303 -1.18 -14.24 18.98
N LYS A 304 -1.73 -14.55 20.15
CA LYS A 304 -2.95 -15.38 20.26
C LYS A 304 -4.16 -14.75 19.59
N LYS A 305 -4.34 -13.43 19.73
CA LYS A 305 -5.44 -12.70 19.07
C LYS A 305 -5.35 -12.80 17.54
N GLN A 306 -4.15 -12.80 17.00
CA GLN A 306 -3.90 -12.91 15.56
C GLN A 306 -3.92 -14.36 15.06
N GLY A 307 -3.92 -15.37 15.96
CA GLY A 307 -3.83 -16.79 15.61
C GLY A 307 -2.41 -17.25 15.29
N CYS A 308 -1.40 -16.49 15.73
CA CYS A 308 0.01 -16.83 15.60
C CYS A 308 0.37 -17.98 16.55
N GLU A 309 1.10 -19.00 16.06
CA GLU A 309 1.60 -20.10 16.89
C GLU A 309 2.70 -19.59 17.83
N ILE A 310 2.71 -20.06 19.08
CA ILE A 310 3.77 -19.73 20.03
C ILE A 310 4.56 -21.01 20.34
N ARG A 311 5.87 -20.95 20.11
CA ARG A 311 6.79 -22.04 20.39
C ARG A 311 7.91 -21.60 21.34
N TYR A 312 8.29 -22.49 22.26
CA TYR A 312 9.40 -22.28 23.19
C TYR A 312 10.54 -23.22 22.83
N LEU A 313 11.74 -22.66 22.76
CA LEU A 313 12.96 -23.42 22.56
C LEU A 313 13.72 -23.56 23.86
N LYS A 314 14.12 -24.78 24.18
CA LYS A 314 15.10 -25.10 25.23
C LYS A 314 16.50 -25.07 24.64
N GLU A 315 17.47 -25.00 25.54
CA GLU A 315 18.90 -25.09 25.18
C GLU A 315 19.17 -26.33 24.32
N GLY A 316 19.86 -26.15 23.20
CA GLY A 316 20.18 -27.19 22.24
C GLY A 316 19.04 -27.57 21.27
N GLU A 317 17.81 -27.11 21.49
CA GLU A 317 16.72 -27.33 20.53
C GLU A 317 16.93 -26.46 19.27
N GLN A 318 16.41 -26.97 18.16
CA GLN A 318 16.66 -26.39 16.84
C GLN A 318 15.37 -26.23 16.05
N ILE A 319 15.32 -25.17 15.27
CA ILE A 319 14.39 -25.00 14.15
C ILE A 319 15.20 -25.15 12.87
N LYS A 320 14.80 -26.07 12.02
CA LYS A 320 15.50 -26.39 10.75
C LYS A 320 14.57 -26.14 9.57
N THR A 321 15.14 -25.57 8.54
CA THR A 321 14.64 -25.63 7.16
C THR A 321 15.66 -26.39 6.34
N ASP A 322 15.38 -26.64 5.07
CA ASP A 322 16.32 -27.37 4.19
C ASP A 322 17.68 -26.67 4.06
N THR A 323 17.70 -25.33 4.15
CA THR A 323 18.93 -24.52 3.98
C THR A 323 19.44 -23.84 5.24
N LEU A 324 18.62 -23.70 6.29
CA LEU A 324 18.97 -22.95 7.50
C LEU A 324 18.68 -23.76 8.78
N GLN A 325 19.54 -23.57 9.76
CA GLN A 325 19.37 -24.15 11.07
C GLN A 325 19.57 -23.09 12.14
N PHE A 326 18.56 -22.88 12.98
CA PHE A 326 18.63 -22.03 14.17
C PHE A 326 18.71 -22.90 15.39
N THR A 327 19.70 -22.64 16.24
CA THR A 327 19.91 -23.41 17.48
C THR A 327 19.85 -22.47 18.66
N GLN A 328 19.06 -22.82 19.70
CA GLN A 328 19.05 -22.09 20.95
C GLN A 328 20.34 -22.36 21.72
N CYS A 329 21.20 -21.37 21.83
CA CYS A 329 22.42 -21.46 22.61
C CYS A 329 22.17 -21.34 24.11
N ALA A 330 23.08 -21.92 24.90
CA ALA A 330 23.07 -21.76 26.35
C ALA A 330 23.13 -20.28 26.75
N LYS A 331 22.30 -19.86 27.72
CA LYS A 331 22.46 -18.58 28.38
C LYS A 331 23.77 -18.66 29.18
N LYS A 332 24.86 -18.06 28.69
CA LYS A 332 26.04 -17.86 29.53
C LYS A 332 25.57 -17.09 30.76
N SER A 333 25.61 -17.73 31.95
CA SER A 333 25.42 -17.01 33.20
C SER A 333 26.54 -15.97 33.26
N MET A 334 26.22 -14.71 33.02
CA MET A 334 27.14 -13.64 33.44
C MET A 334 27.22 -13.76 34.96
N ALA A 335 28.31 -14.38 35.42
CA ALA A 335 28.66 -14.32 36.84
C ALA A 335 28.74 -12.83 37.21
N LYS A 336 27.90 -12.43 38.16
CA LYS A 336 27.94 -11.13 38.79
C LYS A 336 29.24 -10.95 39.52
#